data_3e364b799e3ab34dc3ac2c5e55851366
#
_entry.id   3e364b799e3ab34dc3ac2c5e55851366
#
_cell.length_a   1.000
_cell.length_b   1.000
_cell.length_c   1.000
_cell.angle_alpha   90.00
_cell.angle_beta   90.00
_cell.angle_gamma   90.00
#
_symmetry.space_group_name_H-M   'P 1'
#
loop_
_entity.id
_entity.type
_entity.pdbx_description
1 polymer ?
#
loop_
_entity_poly.entity_id
_entity_poly.type
_entity_poly.pdbx_seq_one_letter_code
_entity_poly.pdbx_strand_id
1 'polypeptide(L)'
;MKHSEYGRKSITLLLTTGLWFGHAAAQAESVPGQQVFKDHCSSCHVSEAEASATQIAPSFEALKSMSAASLEFAINEGVMYGQASVLSNAQKSEVVAYLAREIDDSWLQPTLCTAGTTVLDLDGRVSLARFGVDYLSTRHMSSMEAGLHKEDFANLEVAWALAFPDVSALRASPVIVGDTVFYAATGSRKVMALDVSSGCAKWVFDSPTRLRSSLAYGPLGPDGPEAIVYGDAEGFVYALAAATGELIWSQDVRSHGRGVRLTGAMVLHEERVYVPVSASGVSQGGTPTFECCVGHGEIVALDAATGEVDWVYHTMPEAEYTGERNSLGVRLRGPSGAPIWSTPTVDAARGLLFVTTGENTSHPATPTSDAVIALDLATGAQRWVFQGLWNDVWNTACGRVAGPNCPNQHPSNLADKDFGGSAAIVSTDIGDVLLAGQKTGDLWALNPDTGALIWNQRVGTGTALGGNHWGIATDGEKVFLPINDPGQARGTYLPRPGVYSFHVATGEPGWFRAETPACDDRADWLKGCDSRFGHSVTPLLIDGVLITGTIDGRLLALDADSGDVLFEFDTVREYATVNGVQGIGGAIDAHGIAAGAGLLLVNSGYGRVGGTSGNVLLAFRPTAE
;
A
#
# COMPACT_ATOMS: atom_id res chain seq x y z
N MET A 1 37.86 82.20 67.36
CA MET A 1 37.68 83.65 67.12
C MET A 1 37.06 83.88 65.82
N LYS A 2 35.99 84.62 65.89
CA LYS A 2 35.34 85.42 64.77
C LYS A 2 34.81 84.67 63.52
N HIS A 3 33.54 84.58 63.44
CA HIS A 3 32.56 85.43 62.72
C HIS A 3 32.75 85.41 61.19
N SER A 4 31.81 85.24 60.40
CA SER A 4 30.42 85.63 60.12
C SER A 4 30.33 85.54 58.58
N GLU A 5 29.38 85.39 57.91
CA GLU A 5 28.01 85.78 57.70
C GLU A 5 27.46 85.26 56.39
N TYR A 6 26.23 84.89 56.39
CA TYR A 6 25.16 84.94 55.39
C TYR A 6 25.42 85.15 53.88
N GLY A 7 24.81 84.35 53.09
CA GLY A 7 24.49 84.56 51.70
C GLY A 7 23.48 83.57 51.16
N ARG A 8 22.18 83.84 51.31
CA ARG A 8 21.10 83.14 50.63
C ARG A 8 21.19 83.38 49.09
N LYS A 9 21.24 82.29 48.32
CA LYS A 9 20.84 82.30 46.91
C LYS A 9 19.95 81.09 46.63
N SER A 10 18.71 81.37 46.27
CA SER A 10 17.73 80.45 45.78
C SER A 10 18.24 79.76 44.52
N ILE A 11 18.22 78.43 44.48
CA ILE A 11 18.46 77.66 43.27
C ILE A 11 17.16 76.88 42.99
N THR A 12 16.56 77.21 41.86
CA THR A 12 15.38 76.56 41.25
C THR A 12 15.75 75.14 40.86
N LEU A 13 15.02 74.15 41.45
CA LEU A 13 15.21 72.73 41.13
C LEU A 13 14.41 72.44 39.87
N LEU A 14 15.08 72.20 38.71
CA LEU A 14 14.51 71.63 37.51
C LEU A 14 14.45 70.11 37.68
N LEU A 15 13.23 69.60 37.86
CA LEU A 15 12.92 68.17 37.78
C LEU A 15 12.94 67.73 36.33
N THR A 16 14.00 67.07 35.85
CA THR A 16 14.00 66.30 34.60
C THR A 16 13.50 64.91 34.87
N THR A 17 12.25 64.64 34.52
CA THR A 17 11.68 63.28 34.44
C THR A 17 12.33 62.54 33.28
N GLY A 18 13.32 61.70 33.58
CA GLY A 18 13.89 60.73 32.62
C GLY A 18 12.83 59.62 32.38
N LEU A 19 12.22 59.62 31.20
CA LEU A 19 11.45 58.48 30.70
C LEU A 19 12.44 57.36 30.35
N TRP A 20 12.51 56.32 31.22
CA TRP A 20 13.09 55.06 30.88
C TRP A 20 12.13 54.32 29.93
N PHE A 21 12.42 54.33 28.64
CA PHE A 21 11.86 53.38 27.69
C PHE A 21 12.50 52.01 27.97
N GLY A 22 11.85 51.19 28.79
CA GLY A 22 12.16 49.78 28.88
C GLY A 22 11.84 49.15 27.52
N HIS A 23 12.87 48.75 26.76
CA HIS A 23 12.70 47.83 25.66
C HIS A 23 12.30 46.49 26.28
N ALA A 24 10.99 46.23 26.34
CA ALA A 24 10.50 44.88 26.46
C ALA A 24 10.89 44.19 25.12
N ALA A 25 11.96 43.40 25.16
CA ALA A 25 12.18 42.43 24.09
C ALA A 25 10.96 41.52 24.04
N ALA A 26 10.15 41.68 23.03
CA ALA A 26 9.10 40.71 22.74
C ALA A 26 9.80 39.36 22.55
N GLN A 27 9.68 38.49 23.55
CA GLN A 27 10.01 37.08 23.36
C GLN A 27 9.08 36.58 22.28
N ALA A 28 9.63 36.26 21.12
CA ALA A 28 8.88 35.55 20.09
C ALA A 28 8.36 34.26 20.74
N GLU A 29 7.05 34.10 20.83
CA GLU A 29 6.42 32.86 21.25
C GLU A 29 7.01 31.74 20.38
N SER A 30 7.64 30.76 20.99
CA SER A 30 8.18 29.60 20.27
C SER A 30 7.01 28.83 19.69
N VAL A 31 7.04 28.59 18.38
CA VAL A 31 6.06 27.77 17.70
C VAL A 31 6.05 26.39 18.37
N PRO A 32 4.87 25.85 18.77
CA PRO A 32 4.78 24.50 19.30
C PRO A 32 5.53 23.51 18.37
N GLY A 33 6.30 22.57 18.94
CA GLY A 33 7.10 21.61 18.19
C GLY A 33 8.50 22.10 17.78
N GLN A 34 8.77 23.41 17.67
CA GLN A 34 10.10 23.93 17.40
C GLN A 34 11.09 23.59 18.53
N GLN A 35 10.64 23.67 19.76
CA GLN A 35 11.47 23.31 20.91
C GLN A 35 11.73 21.80 20.95
N VAL A 36 10.69 20.97 20.67
CA VAL A 36 10.84 19.52 20.57
C VAL A 36 11.86 19.13 19.48
N PHE A 37 11.77 19.77 18.31
CA PHE A 37 12.74 19.56 17.23
C PHE A 37 14.17 19.92 17.68
N LYS A 38 14.34 21.09 18.29
CA LYS A 38 15.64 21.57 18.75
C LYS A 38 16.27 20.63 19.78
N ASP A 39 15.47 20.10 20.71
CA ASP A 39 15.98 19.30 21.82
C ASP A 39 16.26 17.83 21.42
N HIS A 40 15.53 17.29 20.43
CA HIS A 40 15.55 15.86 20.13
C HIS A 40 15.96 15.50 18.69
N CYS A 41 15.93 16.43 17.74
CA CYS A 41 16.10 16.14 16.31
C CYS A 41 17.25 16.90 15.67
N SER A 42 17.49 18.16 16.07
CA SER A 42 18.42 19.08 15.42
C SER A 42 19.88 18.62 15.43
N SER A 43 20.26 17.73 16.35
CA SER A 43 21.64 17.18 16.40
C SER A 43 21.99 16.31 15.19
N CYS A 44 20.98 15.70 14.54
CA CYS A 44 21.16 14.87 13.35
C CYS A 44 20.59 15.53 12.08
N HIS A 45 19.54 16.34 12.23
CA HIS A 45 18.85 17.03 11.14
C HIS A 45 19.25 18.51 11.11
N VAL A 46 20.50 18.76 10.78
CA VAL A 46 21.05 20.12 10.64
C VAL A 46 20.58 20.78 9.34
N SER A 47 20.76 22.09 9.21
CA SER A 47 20.50 22.81 7.96
C SER A 47 21.41 22.34 6.82
N GLU A 48 20.98 22.53 5.57
CA GLU A 48 21.82 22.20 4.40
C GLU A 48 23.16 22.93 4.43
N ALA A 49 23.20 24.15 4.98
CA ALA A 49 24.41 24.93 5.11
C ALA A 49 25.40 24.36 6.14
N GLU A 50 24.94 23.58 7.10
CA GLU A 50 25.72 22.96 8.17
C GLU A 50 26.01 21.47 7.90
N ALA A 51 25.36 20.89 6.88
CA ALA A 51 25.47 19.48 6.55
C ALA A 51 26.87 19.11 6.07
N SER A 52 27.46 18.06 6.63
CA SER A 52 28.72 17.49 6.16
C SER A 52 28.50 16.50 5.02
N ALA A 53 29.51 16.27 4.18
CA ALA A 53 29.48 15.31 3.09
C ALA A 53 29.23 13.84 3.55
N THR A 54 29.34 13.56 4.85
CA THR A 54 29.12 12.24 5.46
C THR A 54 27.78 12.15 6.20
N GLN A 55 26.96 13.21 6.15
CA GLN A 55 25.66 13.22 6.81
C GLN A 55 24.68 12.32 6.07
N ILE A 56 24.14 11.33 6.79
CA ILE A 56 23.15 10.37 6.27
C ILE A 56 21.71 10.85 6.54
N ALA A 57 21.51 11.63 7.60
CA ALA A 57 20.19 12.14 7.97
C ALA A 57 19.75 13.26 7.01
N PRO A 58 18.47 13.31 6.60
CA PRO A 58 17.93 14.43 5.83
C PRO A 58 18.17 15.77 6.51
N SER A 59 18.43 16.83 5.73
CA SER A 59 18.56 18.19 6.28
C SER A 59 17.24 18.69 6.89
N PHE A 60 17.32 19.76 7.68
CA PHE A 60 16.12 20.43 8.21
C PHE A 60 15.18 20.87 7.09
N GLU A 61 15.71 21.42 6.00
CA GLU A 61 14.95 21.87 4.83
C GLU A 61 14.28 20.69 4.13
N ALA A 62 14.98 19.54 4.02
CA ALA A 62 14.38 18.31 3.50
C ALA A 62 13.21 17.82 4.36
N LEU A 63 13.33 17.88 5.70
CA LEU A 63 12.20 17.57 6.60
C LEU A 63 11.03 18.53 6.42
N LYS A 64 11.31 19.83 6.28
CA LYS A 64 10.29 20.87 6.05
C LYS A 64 9.54 20.70 4.72
N SER A 65 10.11 19.98 3.78
CA SER A 65 9.46 19.64 2.50
C SER A 65 8.59 18.38 2.57
N MET A 66 8.64 17.62 3.67
CA MET A 66 7.88 16.38 3.83
C MET A 66 6.43 16.65 4.25
N SER A 67 5.52 15.78 3.81
CA SER A 67 4.13 15.82 4.30
C SER A 67 4.05 15.41 5.77
N ALA A 68 3.03 15.88 6.50
CA ALA A 68 2.75 15.45 7.87
C ALA A 68 2.70 13.92 7.97
N ALA A 69 2.02 13.25 7.02
CA ALA A 69 1.90 11.81 6.97
C ALA A 69 3.26 11.09 6.82
N SER A 70 4.18 11.65 6.04
CA SER A 70 5.53 11.08 5.89
C SER A 70 6.35 11.23 7.17
N LEU A 71 6.23 12.36 7.85
CA LEU A 71 6.88 12.62 9.12
C LEU A 71 6.29 11.76 10.25
N GLU A 72 4.97 11.66 10.35
CA GLU A 72 4.26 10.78 11.29
C GLU A 72 4.71 9.32 11.14
N PHE A 73 4.76 8.84 9.89
CA PHE A 73 5.29 7.51 9.63
C PHE A 73 6.74 7.36 10.08
N ALA A 74 7.60 8.31 9.73
CA ALA A 74 9.02 8.23 10.09
C ALA A 74 9.21 8.08 11.60
N ILE A 75 8.44 8.83 12.42
CA ILE A 75 8.60 8.87 13.87
C ILE A 75 7.76 7.83 14.64
N ASN A 76 6.66 7.31 14.05
CA ASN A 76 5.79 6.34 14.73
C ASN A 76 6.03 4.90 14.28
N GLU A 77 6.50 4.68 13.04
CA GLU A 77 6.65 3.33 12.46
C GLU A 77 7.93 3.15 11.63
N GLY A 78 8.53 4.26 11.17
CA GLY A 78 9.65 4.27 10.23
C GLY A 78 11.00 4.36 10.92
N VAL A 79 11.98 4.87 10.14
CA VAL A 79 13.41 4.91 10.51
C VAL A 79 13.72 5.71 11.78
N MET A 80 12.85 6.64 12.18
CA MET A 80 13.01 7.47 13.37
C MET A 80 12.25 6.96 14.59
N TYR A 81 11.54 5.82 14.50
CA TYR A 81 10.74 5.26 15.60
C TYR A 81 11.55 5.14 16.92
N GLY A 82 12.75 4.58 16.83
CA GLY A 82 13.62 4.40 18.00
C GLY A 82 14.00 5.72 18.66
N GLN A 83 14.40 6.73 17.88
CA GLN A 83 14.77 8.05 18.35
C GLN A 83 13.57 8.82 18.90
N ALA A 84 12.41 8.68 18.27
CA ALA A 84 11.18 9.33 18.69
C ALA A 84 10.46 8.62 19.84
N SER A 85 10.94 7.45 20.30
CA SER A 85 10.33 6.69 21.40
C SER A 85 10.35 7.42 22.76
N VAL A 86 11.24 8.39 22.93
CA VAL A 86 11.34 9.22 24.13
C VAL A 86 10.29 10.34 24.18
N LEU A 87 9.62 10.62 23.05
CA LEU A 87 8.62 11.67 22.93
C LEU A 87 7.24 11.14 23.33
N SER A 88 6.46 11.98 24.01
CA SER A 88 5.03 11.75 24.19
C SER A 88 4.29 11.91 22.85
N ASN A 89 3.07 11.36 22.76
CA ASN A 89 2.24 11.52 21.56
C ASN A 89 1.97 13.01 21.22
N ALA A 90 1.76 13.85 22.24
CA ALA A 90 1.60 15.29 22.05
C ALA A 90 2.85 15.92 21.42
N GLN A 91 4.04 15.62 21.93
CA GLN A 91 5.30 16.11 21.38
C GLN A 91 5.55 15.61 19.97
N LYS A 92 5.18 14.37 19.65
CA LYS A 92 5.23 13.84 18.29
C LYS A 92 4.33 14.61 17.34
N SER A 93 3.08 14.87 17.75
CA SER A 93 2.15 15.68 16.96
C SER A 93 2.64 17.13 16.78
N GLU A 94 3.18 17.75 17.83
CA GLU A 94 3.73 19.11 17.78
C GLU A 94 4.95 19.21 16.82
N VAL A 95 5.88 18.27 16.86
CA VAL A 95 7.06 18.29 15.99
C VAL A 95 6.69 17.98 14.56
N VAL A 96 5.70 17.12 14.31
CA VAL A 96 5.16 16.90 12.97
C VAL A 96 4.52 18.17 12.46
N ALA A 97 3.65 18.81 13.23
CA ALA A 97 3.02 20.07 12.80
C ALA A 97 4.05 21.19 12.54
N TYR A 98 5.12 21.24 13.32
CA TYR A 98 6.21 22.21 13.10
C TYR A 98 7.00 21.93 11.83
N LEU A 99 7.29 20.66 11.52
CA LEU A 99 8.10 20.27 10.36
C LEU A 99 7.29 20.10 9.08
N ALA A 100 6.02 19.71 9.20
CA ALA A 100 5.22 19.37 8.03
C ALA A 100 5.07 20.59 7.10
N ARG A 101 5.20 20.31 5.81
CA ARG A 101 4.75 21.24 4.79
C ARG A 101 3.23 21.44 4.95
N GLU A 102 2.78 22.68 4.90
CA GLU A 102 1.34 22.95 4.79
C GLU A 102 0.74 22.16 3.63
N ILE A 103 -0.38 21.46 3.90
CA ILE A 103 -1.09 20.72 2.85
C ILE A 103 -1.73 21.77 1.95
N ASP A 104 -1.19 21.91 0.75
CA ASP A 104 -1.80 22.72 -0.27
C ASP A 104 -2.84 21.87 -1.02
N ASP A 105 -4.10 22.00 -0.60
CA ASP A 105 -5.25 21.36 -1.25
C ASP A 105 -5.84 22.23 -2.40
N SER A 106 -5.16 23.30 -2.81
CA SER A 106 -5.60 24.17 -3.92
C SER A 106 -5.83 23.40 -5.24
N TRP A 107 -5.11 22.29 -5.42
CA TRP A 107 -5.25 21.38 -6.55
C TRP A 107 -6.62 20.67 -6.61
N LEU A 108 -7.37 20.63 -5.50
CA LEU A 108 -8.71 20.03 -5.47
C LEU A 108 -9.73 20.89 -6.22
N GLN A 109 -9.62 22.22 -6.17
CA GLN A 109 -10.59 23.10 -6.82
C GLN A 109 -10.70 22.84 -8.33
N PRO A 110 -9.61 22.79 -9.10
CA PRO A 110 -9.67 22.42 -10.52
C PRO A 110 -10.03 20.93 -10.75
N THR A 111 -9.90 20.08 -9.72
CA THR A 111 -10.27 18.67 -9.82
C THR A 111 -11.78 18.47 -9.73
N LEU A 112 -12.52 19.36 -9.03
CA LEU A 112 -13.96 19.21 -8.82
C LEU A 112 -14.75 19.36 -10.12
N CYS A 113 -15.77 18.53 -10.28
CA CYS A 113 -16.70 18.64 -11.41
C CYS A 113 -17.49 19.95 -11.36
N THR A 114 -17.84 20.47 -12.51
CA THR A 114 -18.75 21.62 -12.61
C THR A 114 -20.17 21.23 -12.26
N ALA A 115 -20.99 22.21 -11.84
CA ALA A 115 -22.39 21.97 -11.51
C ALA A 115 -23.14 21.30 -12.70
N GLY A 116 -23.83 20.20 -12.41
CA GLY A 116 -24.55 19.37 -13.40
C GLY A 116 -23.88 18.03 -13.70
N THR A 117 -22.60 17.85 -13.39
CA THR A 117 -21.86 16.58 -13.54
C THR A 117 -21.53 15.92 -12.19
N THR A 118 -22.12 16.42 -11.10
CA THR A 118 -21.90 15.93 -9.74
C THR A 118 -22.85 14.81 -9.32
N VAL A 119 -23.86 14.50 -10.11
CA VAL A 119 -24.81 13.41 -9.83
C VAL A 119 -24.15 12.08 -10.14
N LEU A 120 -24.27 11.11 -9.22
CA LEU A 120 -23.76 9.77 -9.42
C LEU A 120 -24.89 8.87 -9.93
N ASP A 121 -24.58 8.05 -10.94
CA ASP A 121 -25.46 6.95 -11.38
C ASP A 121 -25.06 5.66 -10.64
N LEU A 122 -25.63 5.45 -9.45
CA LEU A 122 -25.40 4.24 -8.67
C LEU A 122 -26.41 3.12 -9.01
N ASP A 123 -27.47 3.45 -9.77
CA ASP A 123 -28.41 2.45 -10.32
C ASP A 123 -27.85 1.81 -11.61
N GLY A 124 -26.74 2.36 -12.12
CA GLY A 124 -26.02 1.83 -13.27
C GLY A 124 -25.34 0.49 -13.00
N ARG A 125 -24.76 -0.09 -14.05
CA ARG A 125 -24.04 -1.36 -13.92
C ARG A 125 -22.85 -1.23 -12.96
N VAL A 126 -22.73 -2.17 -12.01
CA VAL A 126 -21.51 -2.37 -11.22
C VAL A 126 -20.50 -3.11 -12.11
N SER A 127 -19.52 -2.38 -12.63
CA SER A 127 -18.47 -2.96 -13.48
C SER A 127 -17.36 -3.61 -12.65
N LEU A 128 -16.97 -2.97 -11.53
CA LEU A 128 -15.94 -3.47 -10.63
C LEU A 128 -16.26 -3.07 -9.18
N ALA A 129 -16.74 -4.00 -8.36
CA ALA A 129 -17.08 -3.75 -6.96
C ALA A 129 -15.94 -4.01 -5.97
N ARG A 130 -14.91 -4.77 -6.37
CA ARG A 130 -13.83 -5.24 -5.50
C ARG A 130 -12.57 -5.57 -6.27
N PHE A 131 -11.44 -5.61 -5.57
CA PHE A 131 -10.13 -5.89 -6.16
C PHE A 131 -10.05 -7.24 -6.89
N GLY A 132 -10.62 -8.31 -6.32
CA GLY A 132 -10.59 -9.66 -6.90
C GLY A 132 -11.42 -9.83 -8.17
N VAL A 133 -12.19 -8.83 -8.58
CA VAL A 133 -13.27 -8.82 -9.57
C VAL A 133 -14.49 -9.55 -9.00
N ASP A 134 -14.36 -10.82 -8.67
CA ASP A 134 -15.35 -11.66 -8.01
C ASP A 134 -14.94 -12.02 -6.56
N TYR A 135 -15.76 -12.78 -5.87
CA TYR A 135 -15.47 -13.26 -4.52
C TYR A 135 -14.44 -14.40 -4.49
N LEU A 136 -14.25 -15.11 -5.60
CA LEU A 136 -13.29 -16.19 -5.77
C LEU A 136 -11.90 -15.68 -6.19
N SER A 137 -11.74 -14.37 -6.33
CA SER A 137 -10.48 -13.68 -6.64
C SER A 137 -9.82 -14.12 -7.95
N THR A 138 -10.65 -14.44 -8.97
CA THR A 138 -10.16 -14.90 -10.27
C THR A 138 -9.43 -13.81 -11.06
N ARG A 139 -9.69 -12.54 -10.78
CA ARG A 139 -9.18 -11.40 -11.55
C ARG A 139 -9.59 -11.48 -13.03
N HIS A 140 -10.69 -12.15 -13.31
CA HIS A 140 -11.30 -12.29 -14.64
C HIS A 140 -12.65 -11.58 -14.67
N MET A 141 -12.85 -10.78 -15.67
CA MET A 141 -14.12 -10.12 -15.98
C MET A 141 -14.47 -10.30 -17.44
N SER A 142 -15.74 -10.29 -17.74
CA SER A 142 -16.21 -10.35 -19.14
C SER A 142 -15.96 -9.02 -19.86
N SER A 143 -15.83 -9.06 -21.18
CA SER A 143 -15.79 -7.87 -22.04
C SER A 143 -17.01 -6.95 -21.81
N MET A 144 -18.15 -7.54 -21.48
CA MET A 144 -19.38 -6.77 -21.19
C MET A 144 -19.26 -6.00 -19.88
N GLU A 145 -18.66 -6.56 -18.82
CA GLU A 145 -18.42 -5.89 -17.54
C GLU A 145 -17.36 -4.80 -17.68
N ALA A 146 -16.28 -5.08 -18.39
CA ALA A 146 -15.24 -4.13 -18.69
C ALA A 146 -15.72 -2.99 -19.59
N GLY A 147 -16.65 -3.27 -20.51
CA GLY A 147 -16.99 -2.39 -21.62
C GLY A 147 -15.85 -2.28 -22.64
N LEU A 148 -14.95 -3.28 -22.68
CA LEU A 148 -13.79 -3.37 -23.56
C LEU A 148 -13.77 -4.76 -24.21
N HIS A 149 -13.58 -4.79 -25.53
CA HIS A 149 -13.43 -6.01 -26.32
C HIS A 149 -11.97 -6.20 -26.74
N LYS A 150 -11.61 -7.42 -27.15
CA LYS A 150 -10.23 -7.75 -27.54
C LYS A 150 -9.70 -6.84 -28.66
N GLU A 151 -10.55 -6.47 -29.60
CA GLU A 151 -10.22 -5.62 -30.74
C GLU A 151 -9.86 -4.18 -30.30
N ASP A 152 -10.44 -3.70 -29.21
CA ASP A 152 -10.22 -2.34 -28.68
C ASP A 152 -8.77 -2.14 -28.24
N PHE A 153 -8.10 -3.21 -27.79
CA PHE A 153 -6.73 -3.12 -27.29
C PHE A 153 -5.70 -2.76 -28.36
N ALA A 154 -6.01 -2.93 -29.65
CA ALA A 154 -5.12 -2.47 -30.72
C ALA A 154 -5.01 -0.93 -30.80
N ASN A 155 -6.00 -0.19 -30.26
CA ASN A 155 -6.15 1.26 -30.45
C ASN A 155 -6.53 1.98 -29.14
N LEU A 156 -5.86 1.70 -28.02
CA LEU A 156 -6.09 2.44 -26.77
C LEU A 156 -5.37 3.79 -26.77
N GLU A 157 -6.05 4.83 -26.30
CA GLU A 157 -5.48 6.15 -26.04
C GLU A 157 -5.73 6.57 -24.58
N VAL A 158 -4.92 7.50 -24.06
CA VAL A 158 -5.15 8.12 -22.76
C VAL A 158 -6.36 9.05 -22.86
N ALA A 159 -7.46 8.66 -22.24
CA ALA A 159 -8.70 9.46 -22.16
C ALA A 159 -8.52 10.67 -21.25
N TRP A 160 -7.97 10.42 -20.06
CA TRP A 160 -7.63 11.44 -19.07
C TRP A 160 -6.54 10.93 -18.13
N ALA A 161 -5.87 11.88 -17.48
CA ALA A 161 -4.88 11.63 -16.45
C ALA A 161 -5.17 12.50 -15.23
N LEU A 162 -5.09 11.93 -14.02
CA LEU A 162 -5.26 12.66 -12.76
C LEU A 162 -4.00 12.48 -11.93
N ALA A 163 -3.34 13.60 -11.56
CA ALA A 163 -2.13 13.55 -10.75
C ALA A 163 -2.38 14.00 -9.32
N PHE A 164 -1.61 13.41 -8.41
CA PHE A 164 -1.67 13.67 -6.97
C PHE A 164 -0.38 14.33 -6.52
N PRO A 165 -0.42 15.55 -5.96
CA PRO A 165 0.79 16.18 -5.43
C PRO A 165 1.35 15.35 -4.27
N ASP A 166 2.69 15.32 -4.16
CA ASP A 166 3.45 14.63 -3.09
C ASP A 166 3.26 13.12 -2.98
N VAL A 167 2.63 12.51 -3.96
CA VAL A 167 2.51 11.08 -4.07
C VAL A 167 3.67 10.56 -4.93
N SER A 168 4.33 9.49 -4.48
CA SER A 168 5.41 8.81 -5.21
C SER A 168 5.11 7.32 -5.42
N ALA A 169 3.98 6.85 -4.87
CA ALA A 169 3.58 5.45 -4.97
C ALA A 169 2.06 5.32 -4.91
N LEU A 170 1.44 5.05 -6.03
CA LEU A 170 0.03 4.69 -6.16
C LEU A 170 -0.12 3.17 -6.12
N ARG A 171 -1.13 2.66 -5.40
CA ARG A 171 -1.28 1.21 -5.22
C ARG A 171 -2.70 0.70 -5.11
N ALA A 172 -3.68 1.54 -4.82
CA ALA A 172 -5.05 1.11 -4.62
C ALA A 172 -5.74 0.82 -5.94
N SER A 173 -6.46 -0.29 -6.03
CA SER A 173 -7.41 -0.55 -7.11
C SER A 173 -8.65 0.30 -6.92
N PRO A 174 -9.17 0.97 -7.95
CA PRO A 174 -10.47 1.62 -7.90
C PRO A 174 -11.61 0.60 -7.88
N VAL A 175 -12.83 1.06 -7.57
CA VAL A 175 -14.09 0.40 -7.90
C VAL A 175 -14.87 1.27 -8.88
N ILE A 176 -15.71 0.66 -9.73
CA ILE A 176 -16.38 1.34 -10.85
C ILE A 176 -17.85 0.95 -10.87
N VAL A 177 -18.71 1.96 -10.73
CA VAL A 177 -20.18 1.79 -10.71
C VAL A 177 -20.82 2.85 -11.59
N GLY A 178 -21.61 2.42 -12.57
CA GLY A 178 -22.25 3.32 -13.52
C GLY A 178 -21.24 4.26 -14.19
N ASP A 179 -21.41 5.55 -13.99
CA ASP A 179 -20.58 6.63 -14.50
C ASP A 179 -19.48 7.10 -13.53
N THR A 180 -19.21 6.32 -12.48
CA THR A 180 -18.35 6.77 -11.36
C THR A 180 -17.22 5.79 -11.08
N VAL A 181 -16.00 6.33 -10.98
CA VAL A 181 -14.80 5.65 -10.49
C VAL A 181 -14.54 6.11 -9.05
N PHE A 182 -14.69 5.22 -8.08
CA PHE A 182 -14.27 5.51 -6.71
C PHE A 182 -12.80 5.13 -6.56
N TYR A 183 -12.00 6.06 -6.07
CA TYR A 183 -10.56 5.89 -5.98
C TYR A 183 -9.98 6.39 -4.65
N ALA A 184 -9.10 5.56 -4.07
CA ALA A 184 -8.33 5.90 -2.87
C ALA A 184 -6.92 6.33 -3.28
N ALA A 185 -6.67 7.63 -3.29
CA ALA A 185 -5.37 8.16 -3.68
C ALA A 185 -4.35 7.95 -2.55
N THR A 186 -3.59 6.87 -2.64
CA THR A 186 -2.55 6.51 -1.66
C THR A 186 -1.56 7.66 -1.47
N GLY A 187 -1.35 8.08 -0.23
CA GLY A 187 -0.43 9.16 0.12
C GLY A 187 -1.08 10.55 0.18
N SER A 188 -2.11 10.83 -0.61
CA SER A 188 -2.83 12.11 -0.57
C SER A 188 -3.94 12.18 0.49
N ARG A 189 -4.28 11.08 1.13
CA ARG A 189 -5.38 10.92 2.10
C ARG A 189 -6.76 11.25 1.52
N LYS A 190 -6.94 11.22 0.20
CA LYS A 190 -8.20 11.53 -0.46
C LYS A 190 -8.87 10.27 -0.98
N VAL A 191 -10.14 10.08 -0.61
CA VAL A 191 -11.05 9.16 -1.29
C VAL A 191 -11.96 9.99 -2.18
N MET A 192 -12.09 9.61 -3.44
CA MET A 192 -12.77 10.41 -4.44
C MET A 192 -13.78 9.58 -5.22
N ALA A 193 -14.90 10.20 -5.59
CA ALA A 193 -15.74 9.71 -6.68
C ALA A 193 -15.42 10.53 -7.93
N LEU A 194 -14.87 9.88 -8.95
CA LEU A 194 -14.46 10.52 -10.19
C LEU A 194 -15.48 10.21 -11.29
N ASP A 195 -15.72 11.16 -12.16
CA ASP A 195 -16.52 10.95 -13.36
C ASP A 195 -15.75 10.10 -14.39
N VAL A 196 -16.37 9.04 -14.88
CA VAL A 196 -15.76 8.09 -15.85
C VAL A 196 -15.27 8.82 -17.11
N SER A 197 -16.04 9.78 -17.60
CA SER A 197 -15.77 10.41 -18.90
C SER A 197 -14.65 11.46 -18.86
N SER A 198 -14.51 12.17 -17.73
CA SER A 198 -13.65 13.35 -17.61
C SER A 198 -12.57 13.24 -16.54
N GLY A 199 -12.71 12.32 -15.58
CA GLY A 199 -11.81 12.21 -14.44
C GLY A 199 -11.96 13.31 -13.39
N CYS A 200 -12.97 14.21 -13.50
CA CYS A 200 -13.22 15.19 -12.45
C CYS A 200 -13.85 14.53 -11.20
N ALA A 201 -13.63 15.12 -10.03
CA ALA A 201 -14.17 14.59 -8.78
C ALA A 201 -15.59 15.11 -8.52
N LYS A 202 -16.55 14.19 -8.41
CA LYS A 202 -17.94 14.46 -8.02
C LYS A 202 -18.04 14.78 -6.54
N TRP A 203 -17.29 14.06 -5.70
CA TRP A 203 -17.06 14.36 -4.29
C TRP A 203 -15.66 13.90 -3.85
N VAL A 204 -15.18 14.45 -2.74
CA VAL A 204 -13.90 14.13 -2.11
C VAL A 204 -14.11 13.99 -0.61
N PHE A 205 -13.58 12.90 -0.02
CA PHE A 205 -13.52 12.69 1.42
C PHE A 205 -12.06 12.77 1.90
N ASP A 206 -11.83 13.53 2.97
CA ASP A 206 -10.53 13.63 3.63
C ASP A 206 -10.38 12.52 4.67
N SER A 207 -9.60 11.49 4.32
CA SER A 207 -9.28 10.43 5.29
C SER A 207 -8.37 10.98 6.40
N PRO A 208 -8.66 10.66 7.67
CA PRO A 208 -7.85 11.15 8.80
C PRO A 208 -6.36 10.73 8.69
N THR A 209 -6.09 9.56 8.15
CA THR A 209 -4.74 9.04 7.97
C THR A 209 -4.48 8.59 6.54
N ARG A 210 -3.26 8.13 6.27
CA ARG A 210 -2.85 7.70 4.92
C ARG A 210 -3.61 6.46 4.48
N LEU A 211 -4.03 6.49 3.24
CA LEU A 211 -4.65 5.35 2.57
C LEU A 211 -3.60 4.34 2.12
N ARG A 212 -3.93 3.05 2.23
CA ARG A 212 -3.05 1.97 1.79
C ARG A 212 -3.80 0.81 1.15
N SER A 213 -5.02 0.49 1.57
CA SER A 213 -5.84 -0.56 0.98
C SER A 213 -6.55 -0.11 -0.30
N SER A 214 -6.99 -1.07 -1.11
CA SER A 214 -7.96 -0.85 -2.18
C SER A 214 -9.37 -0.74 -1.59
N LEU A 215 -10.30 -0.22 -2.40
CA LEU A 215 -11.69 -0.02 -2.03
C LEU A 215 -12.52 -1.30 -2.23
N ALA A 216 -13.63 -1.42 -1.49
CA ALA A 216 -14.73 -2.32 -1.77
C ALA A 216 -16.03 -1.52 -1.83
N TYR A 217 -16.98 -1.94 -2.68
CA TYR A 217 -18.29 -1.35 -2.87
C TYR A 217 -19.38 -2.37 -2.67
N GLY A 218 -20.49 -1.96 -2.08
CA GLY A 218 -21.71 -2.73 -1.94
C GLY A 218 -22.62 -2.19 -0.83
N PRO A 219 -23.80 -2.81 -0.64
CA PRO A 219 -24.72 -2.44 0.41
C PRO A 219 -24.17 -2.83 1.80
N LEU A 220 -24.37 -1.99 2.80
CA LEU A 220 -24.08 -2.30 4.20
C LEU A 220 -25.20 -3.13 4.83
N GLY A 221 -25.27 -4.38 4.43
CA GLY A 221 -26.36 -5.30 4.79
C GLY A 221 -27.56 -5.22 3.82
N PRO A 222 -28.59 -6.09 4.00
CA PRO A 222 -29.67 -6.30 3.02
C PRO A 222 -30.49 -5.05 2.67
N ASP A 223 -30.69 -4.17 3.64
CA ASP A 223 -31.46 -2.93 3.50
C ASP A 223 -30.59 -1.67 3.73
N GLY A 224 -29.27 -1.85 3.79
CA GLY A 224 -28.30 -0.77 4.04
C GLY A 224 -28.02 0.09 2.83
N PRO A 225 -27.44 1.27 3.03
CA PRO A 225 -27.01 2.12 1.92
C PRO A 225 -25.85 1.50 1.16
N GLU A 226 -25.75 1.82 -0.14
CA GLU A 226 -24.55 1.55 -0.93
C GLU A 226 -23.37 2.35 -0.38
N ALA A 227 -22.26 1.68 -0.13
CA ALA A 227 -21.10 2.25 0.54
C ALA A 227 -19.77 1.88 -0.12
N ILE A 228 -18.79 2.73 0.14
CA ILE A 228 -17.37 2.47 -0.10
C ILE A 228 -16.72 2.12 1.23
N VAL A 229 -16.10 0.94 1.31
CA VAL A 229 -15.37 0.47 2.49
C VAL A 229 -13.87 0.43 2.18
N TYR A 230 -13.07 0.95 3.10
CA TYR A 230 -11.60 0.93 2.97
C TYR A 230 -10.90 0.96 4.33
N GLY A 231 -9.62 0.62 4.33
CA GLY A 231 -8.76 0.68 5.51
C GLY A 231 -7.58 1.62 5.32
N ASP A 232 -7.14 2.20 6.42
CA ASP A 232 -5.99 3.10 6.44
C ASP A 232 -4.69 2.41 6.89
N ALA A 233 -3.60 3.17 6.94
CA ALA A 233 -2.30 2.67 7.36
C ALA A 233 -2.15 2.56 8.89
N GLU A 234 -3.09 3.10 9.66
CA GLU A 234 -3.06 3.14 11.13
C GLU A 234 -3.96 2.07 11.77
N GLY A 235 -4.71 1.29 10.97
CA GLY A 235 -5.57 0.22 11.46
C GLY A 235 -7.01 0.64 11.73
N PHE A 236 -7.51 1.64 11.03
CA PHE A 236 -8.92 2.01 11.03
C PHE A 236 -9.60 1.60 9.72
N VAL A 237 -10.83 1.13 9.84
CA VAL A 237 -11.72 0.84 8.71
C VAL A 237 -12.82 1.89 8.66
N TYR A 238 -13.17 2.32 7.47
CA TYR A 238 -14.19 3.35 7.23
C TYR A 238 -15.22 2.85 6.24
N ALA A 239 -16.47 3.20 6.46
CA ALA A 239 -17.54 3.10 5.48
C ALA A 239 -18.07 4.50 5.14
N LEU A 240 -18.09 4.84 3.87
CA LEU A 240 -18.61 6.09 3.34
C LEU A 240 -19.86 5.81 2.49
N ALA A 241 -20.87 6.66 2.60
CA ALA A 241 -22.02 6.62 1.69
C ALA A 241 -21.52 6.85 0.26
N ALA A 242 -21.73 5.90 -0.64
CA ALA A 242 -21.22 5.99 -2.01
C ALA A 242 -21.77 7.21 -2.77
N ALA A 243 -23.01 7.58 -2.51
CA ALA A 243 -23.67 8.71 -3.16
C ALA A 243 -23.07 10.08 -2.79
N THR A 244 -22.59 10.26 -1.56
CA THR A 244 -22.23 11.58 -1.00
C THR A 244 -20.78 11.67 -0.50
N GLY A 245 -20.13 10.54 -0.24
CA GLY A 245 -18.84 10.49 0.44
C GLY A 245 -18.92 10.76 1.95
N GLU A 246 -20.13 10.88 2.53
CA GLU A 246 -20.29 11.09 3.98
C GLU A 246 -19.89 9.84 4.76
N LEU A 247 -19.24 10.04 5.91
CA LEU A 247 -18.85 8.97 6.82
C LEU A 247 -20.10 8.35 7.45
N ILE A 248 -20.28 7.03 7.29
CA ILE A 248 -21.33 6.26 7.95
C ILE A 248 -20.81 5.76 9.29
N TRP A 249 -19.69 5.04 9.27
CA TRP A 249 -19.01 4.58 10.48
C TRP A 249 -17.49 4.46 10.27
N SER A 250 -16.75 4.41 11.37
CA SER A 250 -15.34 4.05 11.39
C SER A 250 -15.05 3.14 12.58
N GLN A 251 -14.19 2.13 12.38
CA GLN A 251 -13.85 1.13 13.39
C GLN A 251 -12.33 1.01 13.55
N ASP A 252 -11.86 1.05 14.80
CA ASP A 252 -10.48 0.69 15.16
C ASP A 252 -10.37 -0.85 15.23
N VAL A 253 -9.55 -1.44 14.37
CA VAL A 253 -9.33 -2.90 14.33
C VAL A 253 -7.98 -3.32 14.92
N ARG A 254 -7.32 -2.45 15.66
CA ARG A 254 -6.02 -2.71 16.27
C ARG A 254 -6.18 -3.52 17.55
N SER A 255 -6.07 -4.83 17.48
CA SER A 255 -6.12 -5.69 18.66
C SER A 255 -4.85 -5.61 19.53
N HIS A 256 -3.69 -5.27 18.94
CA HIS A 256 -2.38 -5.23 19.61
C HIS A 256 -1.85 -3.82 19.87
N GLY A 257 -2.60 -2.78 19.63
CA GLY A 257 -2.21 -1.38 19.84
C GLY A 257 -1.09 -0.87 18.92
N ARG A 258 -0.01 -1.62 18.74
CA ARG A 258 1.13 -1.27 17.87
C ARG A 258 1.43 -2.42 16.91
N GLY A 259 1.95 -2.06 15.74
CA GLY A 259 2.38 -3.07 14.77
C GLY A 259 1.31 -3.53 13.80
N VAL A 260 0.15 -2.86 13.77
CA VAL A 260 -0.96 -3.12 12.82
C VAL A 260 -0.82 -2.26 11.58
N ARG A 261 -1.23 -2.81 10.44
CA ARG A 261 -1.30 -2.09 9.16
C ARG A 261 -2.36 -2.76 8.26
N LEU A 262 -3.20 -1.97 7.61
CA LEU A 262 -4.14 -2.49 6.62
C LEU A 262 -3.53 -2.31 5.22
N THR A 263 -3.36 -3.40 4.48
CA THR A 263 -2.67 -3.41 3.18
C THR A 263 -3.53 -4.03 2.09
N GLY A 264 -4.09 -5.22 2.31
CA GLY A 264 -5.03 -5.89 1.42
C GLY A 264 -6.35 -5.13 1.30
N ALA A 265 -7.10 -5.37 0.24
CA ALA A 265 -8.46 -4.86 0.14
C ALA A 265 -9.37 -5.60 1.13
N MET A 266 -10.36 -4.89 1.66
CA MET A 266 -11.43 -5.52 2.43
C MET A 266 -12.39 -6.23 1.49
N VAL A 267 -13.09 -7.23 2.01
CA VAL A 267 -14.16 -7.90 1.28
C VAL A 267 -15.48 -7.66 2.00
N LEU A 268 -16.37 -6.94 1.33
CA LEU A 268 -17.75 -6.78 1.76
C LEU A 268 -18.58 -7.91 1.14
N HIS A 269 -19.13 -8.77 1.99
CA HIS A 269 -19.96 -9.89 1.57
C HIS A 269 -21.14 -10.04 2.52
N GLU A 270 -22.35 -9.94 1.97
CA GLU A 270 -23.61 -9.96 2.71
C GLU A 270 -23.59 -8.94 3.88
N GLU A 271 -23.71 -9.41 5.12
CA GLU A 271 -23.79 -8.59 6.32
C GLU A 271 -22.41 -8.33 6.97
N ARG A 272 -21.27 -8.68 6.29
CA ARG A 272 -19.93 -8.61 6.88
C ARG A 272 -18.90 -7.93 6.02
N VAL A 273 -17.97 -7.26 6.70
CA VAL A 273 -16.72 -6.78 6.12
C VAL A 273 -15.57 -7.62 6.70
N TYR A 274 -14.85 -8.34 5.85
CA TYR A 274 -13.66 -9.11 6.23
C TYR A 274 -12.42 -8.26 6.00
N VAL A 275 -11.73 -7.95 7.09
CA VAL A 275 -10.60 -7.02 7.13
C VAL A 275 -9.29 -7.80 7.30
N PRO A 276 -8.41 -7.83 6.28
CA PRO A 276 -7.09 -8.42 6.40
C PRO A 276 -6.16 -7.46 7.15
N VAL A 277 -5.61 -7.92 8.26
CA VAL A 277 -4.68 -7.15 9.08
C VAL A 277 -3.25 -7.65 8.88
N SER A 278 -2.40 -6.75 8.43
CA SER A 278 -0.97 -6.97 8.29
C SER A 278 -0.21 -6.50 9.53
N ALA A 279 1.03 -6.95 9.70
CA ALA A 279 1.92 -6.54 10.77
C ALA A 279 3.01 -5.58 10.26
N SER A 280 3.33 -4.57 11.05
CA SER A 280 4.43 -3.63 10.74
C SER A 280 5.79 -4.10 11.28
N GLY A 281 5.84 -5.21 12.01
CA GLY A 281 7.05 -5.81 12.60
C GLY A 281 8.17 -6.03 11.59
N VAL A 282 7.81 -6.38 10.34
CA VAL A 282 8.77 -6.54 9.25
C VAL A 282 9.64 -5.30 9.05
N SER A 283 9.06 -4.10 9.02
CA SER A 283 9.80 -2.85 8.83
C SER A 283 10.40 -2.29 10.11
N GLN A 284 9.71 -2.43 11.26
CA GLN A 284 10.19 -1.98 12.56
C GLN A 284 11.43 -2.78 13.03
N GLY A 285 11.53 -4.05 12.64
CA GLY A 285 12.71 -4.89 12.91
C GLY A 285 14.01 -4.26 12.44
N GLY A 286 13.99 -3.47 11.37
CA GLY A 286 15.15 -2.72 10.89
C GLY A 286 15.70 -1.67 11.86
N THR A 287 14.94 -1.29 12.90
CA THR A 287 15.38 -0.34 13.93
C THR A 287 16.12 -1.08 15.05
N PRO A 288 17.43 -0.87 15.23
CA PRO A 288 18.25 -1.69 16.15
C PRO A 288 17.85 -1.62 17.61
N THR A 289 17.20 -0.53 18.03
CA THR A 289 16.75 -0.28 19.42
C THR A 289 15.29 -0.67 19.66
N PHE A 290 14.59 -1.16 18.63
CA PHE A 290 13.22 -1.65 18.75
C PHE A 290 13.22 -3.02 19.46
N GLU A 291 12.33 -3.20 20.46
CA GLU A 291 12.09 -4.52 21.10
C GLU A 291 11.37 -5.43 20.10
N CYS A 292 12.10 -5.94 19.14
CA CYS A 292 11.58 -6.68 18.01
C CYS A 292 11.17 -8.10 18.43
N CYS A 293 10.06 -8.60 17.92
CA CYS A 293 9.08 -7.89 17.10
C CYS A 293 7.71 -8.10 17.70
N VAL A 294 6.76 -7.25 17.34
CA VAL A 294 5.38 -7.33 17.81
C VAL A 294 4.44 -7.28 16.60
N GLY A 295 3.20 -7.67 16.84
CA GLY A 295 2.16 -7.72 15.82
C GLY A 295 2.20 -8.99 14.98
N HIS A 296 1.04 -9.41 14.56
CA HIS A 296 0.85 -10.59 13.71
C HIS A 296 -0.34 -10.37 12.77
N GLY A 297 -0.52 -11.30 11.81
CA GLY A 297 -1.64 -11.27 10.89
C GLY A 297 -2.96 -11.63 11.56
N GLU A 298 -4.03 -10.93 11.16
CA GLU A 298 -5.38 -11.19 11.64
C GLU A 298 -6.39 -11.11 10.50
N ILE A 299 -7.55 -11.73 10.71
CA ILE A 299 -8.79 -11.37 10.03
C ILE A 299 -9.76 -10.86 11.08
N VAL A 300 -10.25 -9.67 10.88
CA VAL A 300 -11.33 -9.07 11.67
C VAL A 300 -12.59 -9.06 10.82
N ALA A 301 -13.64 -9.73 11.28
CA ALA A 301 -14.96 -9.61 10.67
C ALA A 301 -15.75 -8.54 11.40
N LEU A 302 -16.28 -7.58 10.65
CA LEU A 302 -17.13 -6.52 11.15
C LEU A 302 -18.55 -6.72 10.64
N ASP A 303 -19.53 -6.40 11.47
CA ASP A 303 -20.89 -6.17 11.01
C ASP A 303 -20.91 -5.00 10.01
N ALA A 304 -21.42 -5.23 8.83
CA ALA A 304 -21.35 -4.25 7.74
C ALA A 304 -22.17 -2.98 8.03
N ALA A 305 -23.29 -3.11 8.72
CA ALA A 305 -24.20 -2.00 9.00
C ALA A 305 -23.65 -1.07 10.09
N THR A 306 -22.98 -1.62 11.10
CA THR A 306 -22.56 -0.89 12.31
C THR A 306 -21.05 -0.68 12.41
N GLY A 307 -20.25 -1.50 11.74
CA GLY A 307 -18.79 -1.55 11.89
C GLY A 307 -18.33 -2.25 13.17
N GLU A 308 -19.25 -2.82 13.99
CA GLU A 308 -18.87 -3.54 15.19
C GLU A 308 -18.15 -4.86 14.90
N VAL A 309 -17.21 -5.25 15.75
CA VAL A 309 -16.45 -6.49 15.59
C VAL A 309 -17.28 -7.70 15.93
N ASP A 310 -17.49 -8.61 14.97
CA ASP A 310 -18.15 -9.89 15.17
C ASP A 310 -17.21 -10.95 15.72
N TRP A 311 -16.07 -11.15 15.05
CA TRP A 311 -15.02 -12.10 15.44
C TRP A 311 -13.64 -11.69 14.93
N VAL A 312 -12.61 -12.22 15.55
CA VAL A 312 -11.21 -12.03 15.15
C VAL A 312 -10.53 -13.40 15.07
N TYR A 313 -9.81 -13.64 13.98
CA TYR A 313 -8.86 -14.73 13.83
C TYR A 313 -7.44 -14.20 13.94
N HIS A 314 -6.59 -14.84 14.73
CA HIS A 314 -5.18 -14.52 14.89
C HIS A 314 -4.32 -15.61 14.26
N THR A 315 -3.33 -15.26 13.45
CA THR A 315 -2.40 -16.23 12.86
C THR A 315 -1.48 -16.88 13.91
N MET A 316 -1.29 -16.21 15.06
CA MET A 316 -0.47 -16.71 16.17
C MET A 316 -0.83 -16.00 17.49
N PRO A 317 -0.36 -16.46 18.65
CA PRO A 317 -0.48 -15.74 19.91
C PRO A 317 0.27 -14.40 19.88
N GLU A 318 -0.08 -13.51 20.82
CA GLU A 318 0.66 -12.26 21.03
C GLU A 318 2.14 -12.52 21.38
N ALA A 319 3.01 -11.63 20.87
CA ALA A 319 4.44 -11.73 21.09
C ALA A 319 4.82 -11.40 22.55
N GLU A 320 5.47 -12.36 23.21
CA GLU A 320 5.99 -12.21 24.56
C GLU A 320 7.52 -12.00 24.55
N TYR A 321 8.10 -11.60 25.68
CA TYR A 321 9.54 -11.55 25.81
C TYR A 321 10.12 -12.97 25.77
N THR A 322 11.06 -13.21 24.83
CA THR A 322 11.71 -14.52 24.66
C THR A 322 12.76 -14.84 25.73
N GLY A 323 13.15 -13.86 26.52
CA GLY A 323 14.31 -13.92 27.44
C GLY A 323 15.64 -13.58 26.76
N GLU A 324 15.67 -13.46 25.44
CA GLU A 324 16.84 -13.12 24.67
C GLU A 324 17.01 -11.60 24.47
N ARG A 325 18.22 -11.20 24.08
CA ARG A 325 18.57 -9.83 23.74
C ARG A 325 19.36 -9.79 22.45
N ASN A 326 19.17 -8.71 21.68
CA ASN A 326 19.99 -8.45 20.51
C ASN A 326 21.42 -8.02 20.91
N SER A 327 22.30 -7.81 19.92
CA SER A 327 23.71 -7.41 20.13
C SER A 327 23.89 -6.08 20.83
N LEU A 328 22.84 -5.25 20.91
CA LEU A 328 22.82 -3.97 21.66
C LEU A 328 22.21 -4.11 23.07
N GLY A 329 21.86 -5.33 23.50
CA GLY A 329 21.21 -5.57 24.79
C GLY A 329 19.72 -5.29 24.86
N VAL A 330 19.07 -4.97 23.72
CA VAL A 330 17.63 -4.74 23.62
C VAL A 330 16.89 -6.07 23.70
N ARG A 331 15.82 -6.15 24.50
CA ARG A 331 15.02 -7.36 24.67
C ARG A 331 14.32 -7.75 23.38
N LEU A 332 14.22 -9.04 23.10
CA LEU A 332 13.51 -9.58 21.96
C LEU A 332 12.15 -10.15 22.35
N ARG A 333 11.20 -10.07 21.45
CA ARG A 333 9.84 -10.60 21.57
C ARG A 333 9.55 -11.58 20.42
N GLY A 334 8.61 -12.50 20.66
CA GLY A 334 8.13 -13.44 19.68
C GLY A 334 7.14 -14.47 20.25
N PRO A 335 6.48 -15.24 19.37
CA PRO A 335 6.51 -15.12 17.90
C PRO A 335 5.83 -13.85 17.42
N SER A 336 6.18 -13.40 16.21
CA SER A 336 5.49 -12.29 15.53
C SER A 336 5.56 -12.48 14.01
N GLY A 337 4.69 -11.81 13.25
CA GLY A 337 4.66 -11.90 11.79
C GLY A 337 3.46 -12.67 11.26
N ALA A 338 3.66 -13.53 10.26
CA ALA A 338 2.60 -14.16 9.47
C ALA A 338 1.51 -13.15 9.07
N PRO A 339 1.89 -11.98 8.50
CA PRO A 339 0.96 -10.90 8.19
C PRO A 339 -0.04 -11.34 7.12
N ILE A 340 -1.30 -10.95 7.24
CA ILE A 340 -2.29 -11.08 6.17
C ILE A 340 -2.34 -9.74 5.44
N TRP A 341 -1.64 -9.62 4.30
CA TRP A 341 -1.55 -8.40 3.53
C TRP A 341 -2.12 -8.49 2.11
N SER A 342 -2.60 -9.68 1.75
CA SER A 342 -3.42 -9.98 0.57
C SER A 342 -4.91 -9.71 0.84
N THR A 343 -5.71 -9.68 -0.22
CA THR A 343 -7.16 -9.62 -0.12
C THR A 343 -7.73 -11.00 0.17
N PRO A 344 -8.64 -11.17 1.15
CA PRO A 344 -9.29 -12.45 1.41
C PRO A 344 -10.14 -12.92 0.22
N THR A 345 -10.29 -14.24 0.07
CA THR A 345 -11.15 -14.87 -0.94
C THR A 345 -12.33 -15.53 -0.23
N VAL A 346 -13.55 -15.23 -0.65
CA VAL A 346 -14.79 -15.74 -0.06
C VAL A 346 -15.39 -16.83 -0.95
N ASP A 347 -15.49 -18.03 -0.43
CA ASP A 347 -16.27 -19.11 -1.02
C ASP A 347 -17.55 -19.34 -0.21
N ALA A 348 -18.59 -18.62 -0.59
CA ALA A 348 -19.89 -18.70 0.08
C ALA A 348 -20.53 -20.09 -0.05
N ALA A 349 -20.29 -20.80 -1.15
CA ALA A 349 -20.83 -22.15 -1.37
C ALA A 349 -20.27 -23.17 -0.36
N ARG A 350 -19.00 -23.01 0.04
CA ARG A 350 -18.35 -23.81 1.07
C ARG A 350 -18.49 -23.24 2.49
N GLY A 351 -18.92 -21.98 2.62
CA GLY A 351 -18.87 -21.26 3.88
C GLY A 351 -17.43 -21.03 4.37
N LEU A 352 -16.49 -20.81 3.45
CA LEU A 352 -15.06 -20.65 3.75
C LEU A 352 -14.53 -19.29 3.33
N LEU A 353 -13.58 -18.80 4.12
CA LEU A 353 -12.75 -17.64 3.83
C LEU A 353 -11.29 -18.11 3.69
N PHE A 354 -10.66 -17.82 2.56
CA PHE A 354 -9.25 -18.16 2.34
C PHE A 354 -8.39 -16.92 2.44
N VAL A 355 -7.28 -17.06 3.16
CA VAL A 355 -6.29 -16.00 3.35
C VAL A 355 -4.89 -16.54 3.10
N THR A 356 -4.00 -15.65 2.69
CA THR A 356 -2.58 -15.95 2.49
C THR A 356 -1.73 -15.11 3.42
N THR A 357 -0.62 -15.68 3.90
CA THR A 357 0.24 -15.06 4.90
C THR A 357 1.67 -14.89 4.42
N GLY A 358 2.37 -13.97 5.04
CA GLY A 358 3.81 -13.81 4.89
C GLY A 358 4.60 -14.52 6.00
N GLU A 359 5.88 -14.18 6.04
CA GLU A 359 6.88 -14.74 6.96
C GLU A 359 6.64 -14.40 8.43
N ASN A 360 7.27 -15.16 9.34
CA ASN A 360 7.47 -14.69 10.70
C ASN A 360 8.48 -13.53 10.74
N THR A 361 8.29 -12.56 11.62
CA THR A 361 9.25 -11.45 11.80
C THR A 361 10.18 -11.65 12.99
N SER A 362 9.86 -12.58 13.89
CA SER A 362 10.71 -13.05 14.99
C SER A 362 10.40 -14.52 15.35
N HIS A 363 11.37 -15.17 16.00
CA HIS A 363 11.23 -16.54 16.50
C HIS A 363 10.26 -16.67 17.67
N PRO A 364 9.67 -17.87 17.86
CA PRO A 364 9.78 -19.07 17.02
C PRO A 364 8.96 -18.97 15.74
N ALA A 365 9.38 -19.72 14.70
CA ALA A 365 8.58 -19.89 13.50
C ALA A 365 7.24 -20.58 13.81
N THR A 366 6.19 -20.19 13.11
CA THR A 366 4.84 -20.75 13.30
C THR A 366 4.37 -21.46 12.03
N PRO A 367 3.47 -22.45 12.12
CA PRO A 367 2.95 -23.15 10.95
C PRO A 367 2.03 -22.29 10.07
N THR A 368 1.71 -21.10 10.51
CA THR A 368 0.83 -20.13 9.85
C THR A 368 1.57 -19.06 9.05
N SER A 369 2.93 -19.09 9.05
CA SER A 369 3.72 -18.24 8.17
C SER A 369 3.84 -18.87 6.78
N ASP A 370 3.94 -18.03 5.75
CA ASP A 370 4.05 -18.46 4.35
C ASP A 370 3.02 -19.53 4.00
N ALA A 371 1.77 -19.26 4.33
CA ALA A 371 0.71 -20.24 4.33
C ALA A 371 -0.54 -19.76 3.58
N VAL A 372 -1.31 -20.74 3.11
CA VAL A 372 -2.72 -20.57 2.74
C VAL A 372 -3.56 -21.14 3.86
N ILE A 373 -4.52 -20.38 4.36
CA ILE A 373 -5.34 -20.75 5.51
C ILE A 373 -6.81 -20.67 5.12
N ALA A 374 -7.57 -21.73 5.41
CA ALA A 374 -9.03 -21.72 5.30
C ALA A 374 -9.66 -21.49 6.66
N LEU A 375 -10.56 -20.51 6.73
CA LEU A 375 -11.33 -20.17 7.90
C LEU A 375 -12.83 -20.41 7.63
N ASP A 376 -13.56 -20.76 8.65
CA ASP A 376 -15.02 -20.77 8.61
C ASP A 376 -15.51 -19.33 8.44
N LEU A 377 -16.32 -19.09 7.41
CA LEU A 377 -16.79 -17.76 7.03
C LEU A 377 -17.63 -17.09 8.13
N ALA A 378 -18.41 -17.88 8.87
CA ALA A 378 -19.32 -17.36 9.89
C ALA A 378 -18.63 -17.09 11.24
N THR A 379 -17.60 -17.86 11.59
CA THR A 379 -17.03 -17.90 12.95
C THR A 379 -15.56 -17.55 13.04
N GLY A 380 -14.85 -17.48 11.90
CA GLY A 380 -13.40 -17.33 11.86
C GLY A 380 -12.59 -18.56 12.34
N ALA A 381 -13.26 -19.69 12.62
CA ALA A 381 -12.57 -20.90 13.06
C ALA A 381 -11.69 -21.47 11.96
N GLN A 382 -10.41 -21.72 12.26
CA GLN A 382 -9.48 -22.32 11.30
C GLN A 382 -9.92 -23.75 10.93
N ARG A 383 -10.03 -24.01 9.63
CA ARG A 383 -10.40 -25.33 9.08
C ARG A 383 -9.16 -26.13 8.70
N TRP A 384 -8.24 -25.53 7.96
CA TRP A 384 -6.97 -26.12 7.58
C TRP A 384 -5.91 -25.04 7.29
N VAL A 385 -4.65 -25.46 7.28
CA VAL A 385 -3.48 -24.66 6.91
C VAL A 385 -2.61 -25.45 5.94
N PHE A 386 -2.21 -24.83 4.86
CA PHE A 386 -1.14 -25.31 3.98
C PHE A 386 0.04 -24.33 4.07
N GLN A 387 1.20 -24.82 4.52
CA GLN A 387 2.42 -24.02 4.62
C GLN A 387 3.33 -24.30 3.42
N GLY A 388 3.56 -23.27 2.58
CA GLY A 388 4.39 -23.39 1.37
C GLY A 388 5.89 -23.36 1.66
N LEU A 389 6.30 -22.60 2.68
CA LEU A 389 7.68 -22.50 3.12
C LEU A 389 7.78 -22.61 4.65
N TRP A 390 8.65 -23.49 5.12
CA TRP A 390 8.84 -23.77 6.55
C TRP A 390 9.99 -22.95 7.10
N ASN A 391 9.83 -22.48 8.37
CA ASN A 391 10.87 -21.74 9.11
C ASN A 391 11.37 -20.46 8.42
N ASP A 392 10.55 -19.81 7.63
CA ASP A 392 10.87 -18.45 7.18
C ASP A 392 10.64 -17.47 8.33
N VAL A 393 11.74 -16.87 8.80
CA VAL A 393 11.73 -15.84 9.84
C VAL A 393 12.62 -14.71 9.37
N TRP A 394 12.02 -13.60 8.96
CA TRP A 394 12.74 -12.50 8.35
C TRP A 394 12.14 -11.14 8.75
N ASN A 395 12.98 -10.12 8.82
CA ASN A 395 12.57 -8.72 8.89
C ASN A 395 13.64 -7.83 8.23
N THR A 396 13.38 -6.54 8.09
CA THR A 396 14.28 -5.61 7.38
C THR A 396 15.64 -5.39 8.03
N ALA A 397 15.90 -5.90 9.24
CA ALA A 397 17.24 -5.98 9.79
C ALA A 397 18.10 -7.03 9.07
N CYS A 398 17.48 -7.95 8.32
CA CYS A 398 18.15 -9.02 7.59
C CYS A 398 18.59 -8.55 6.19
N GLY A 399 19.48 -7.57 6.12
CA GLY A 399 20.10 -7.08 4.88
C GLY A 399 21.37 -7.83 4.50
N ARG A 400 22.19 -7.25 3.61
CA ARG A 400 23.52 -7.80 3.24
C ARG A 400 24.44 -7.99 4.46
N VAL A 401 24.29 -7.12 5.44
CA VAL A 401 24.89 -7.25 6.78
C VAL A 401 23.72 -7.34 7.73
N ALA A 402 23.66 -8.45 8.47
CA ALA A 402 22.59 -8.66 9.44
C ALA A 402 22.66 -7.63 10.57
N GLY A 403 21.58 -6.88 10.75
CA GLY A 403 21.41 -5.94 11.85
C GLY A 403 21.08 -6.65 13.17
N PRO A 404 21.08 -5.93 14.30
CA PRO A 404 20.90 -6.50 15.65
C PRO A 404 19.60 -7.30 15.84
N ASN A 405 18.53 -6.93 15.15
CA ASN A 405 17.22 -7.60 15.25
C ASN A 405 16.97 -8.65 14.18
N CYS A 406 17.96 -8.95 13.30
CA CYS A 406 17.78 -10.00 12.31
C CYS A 406 17.65 -11.37 13.01
N PRO A 407 16.50 -12.05 12.90
CA PRO A 407 16.31 -13.36 13.53
C PRO A 407 17.12 -14.43 12.85
N ASN A 408 17.51 -14.22 11.59
CA ASN A 408 18.17 -15.18 10.75
C ASN A 408 19.57 -14.71 10.37
N GLN A 409 20.58 -15.18 11.12
CA GLN A 409 21.97 -14.77 10.96
C GLN A 409 22.66 -15.37 9.71
N HIS A 410 21.99 -16.30 9.00
CA HIS A 410 22.63 -16.97 7.87
C HIS A 410 22.29 -16.29 6.54
N PRO A 411 23.30 -15.86 5.73
CA PRO A 411 23.06 -15.14 4.47
C PRO A 411 22.19 -15.87 3.44
N SER A 412 22.16 -17.21 3.45
CA SER A 412 21.34 -18.00 2.52
C SER A 412 19.85 -17.99 2.83
N ASN A 413 19.47 -17.55 4.02
CA ASN A 413 18.09 -17.51 4.48
C ASN A 413 17.51 -16.08 4.49
N LEU A 414 18.16 -15.14 3.85
CA LEU A 414 17.71 -13.75 3.73
C LEU A 414 16.60 -13.64 2.66
N ALA A 415 15.42 -14.18 2.94
CA ALA A 415 14.36 -14.09 1.97
C ALA A 415 12.99 -13.99 2.64
N ASP A 416 12.37 -12.88 2.48
CA ASP A 416 10.96 -12.56 2.58
C ASP A 416 10.25 -13.26 1.40
N LYS A 417 9.52 -14.35 1.64
CA LYS A 417 8.99 -15.23 0.59
C LYS A 417 7.49 -15.49 0.70
N ASP A 418 6.78 -14.47 1.08
CA ASP A 418 5.34 -14.48 1.30
C ASP A 418 4.50 -15.06 0.17
N PHE A 419 3.31 -15.50 0.53
CA PHE A 419 2.17 -15.41 -0.38
C PHE A 419 1.65 -13.98 -0.37
N GLY A 420 1.99 -13.19 -1.39
CA GLY A 420 1.64 -11.78 -1.45
C GLY A 420 0.31 -11.47 -2.14
N GLY A 421 -0.22 -12.41 -2.91
CA GLY A 421 -1.48 -12.31 -3.61
C GLY A 421 -2.60 -13.11 -2.97
N SER A 422 -3.84 -12.79 -3.35
CA SER A 422 -5.01 -13.59 -2.99
C SER A 422 -4.91 -15.00 -3.57
N ALA A 423 -5.46 -15.99 -2.87
CA ALA A 423 -5.72 -17.29 -3.46
C ALA A 423 -6.96 -17.21 -4.37
N ALA A 424 -6.89 -17.77 -5.57
CA ALA A 424 -8.02 -17.82 -6.49
C ALA A 424 -8.65 -19.21 -6.49
N ILE A 425 -9.98 -19.29 -6.62
CA ILE A 425 -10.69 -20.56 -6.73
C ILE A 425 -11.36 -20.65 -8.08
N VAL A 426 -11.19 -21.77 -8.76
CA VAL A 426 -11.81 -22.04 -10.05
C VAL A 426 -12.35 -23.47 -10.11
N SER A 427 -13.44 -23.66 -10.84
CA SER A 427 -14.01 -24.98 -11.12
C SER A 427 -13.39 -25.56 -12.38
N THR A 428 -12.97 -26.82 -12.30
CA THR A 428 -12.40 -27.60 -13.41
C THR A 428 -13.10 -28.95 -13.55
N ASP A 429 -12.73 -29.70 -14.57
CA ASP A 429 -13.24 -31.06 -14.80
C ASP A 429 -12.77 -32.09 -13.74
N ILE A 430 -11.70 -31.78 -12.99
CA ILE A 430 -11.22 -32.59 -11.86
C ILE A 430 -11.80 -32.15 -10.51
N GLY A 431 -12.69 -31.15 -10.48
CA GLY A 431 -13.20 -30.49 -9.28
C GLY A 431 -12.64 -29.08 -9.11
N ASP A 432 -12.96 -28.45 -7.99
CA ASP A 432 -12.48 -27.09 -7.73
C ASP A 432 -11.02 -27.09 -7.29
N VAL A 433 -10.28 -26.12 -7.78
CA VAL A 433 -8.84 -25.91 -7.51
C VAL A 433 -8.64 -24.54 -6.89
N LEU A 434 -7.91 -24.48 -5.78
CA LEU A 434 -7.45 -23.24 -5.18
C LEU A 434 -6.00 -22.98 -5.63
N LEU A 435 -5.77 -21.83 -6.27
CA LEU A 435 -4.49 -21.42 -6.82
C LEU A 435 -3.86 -20.31 -5.98
N ALA A 436 -2.57 -20.44 -5.63
CA ALA A 436 -1.83 -19.40 -4.89
C ALA A 436 -0.41 -19.24 -5.43
N GLY A 437 -0.05 -18.02 -5.80
CA GLY A 437 1.32 -17.66 -6.20
C GLY A 437 2.15 -17.17 -5.01
N GLN A 438 3.43 -17.49 -4.99
CA GLN A 438 4.35 -17.16 -3.90
C GLN A 438 5.61 -16.44 -4.40
N LYS A 439 6.20 -15.58 -3.57
CA LYS A 439 7.47 -14.89 -3.85
C LYS A 439 8.65 -15.84 -4.08
N THR A 440 8.53 -17.11 -3.69
CA THR A 440 9.48 -18.18 -4.06
C THR A 440 9.55 -18.44 -5.55
N GLY A 441 8.55 -17.99 -6.32
CA GLY A 441 8.31 -18.37 -7.71
C GLY A 441 7.46 -19.63 -7.86
N ASP A 442 6.96 -20.17 -6.76
CA ASP A 442 6.04 -21.29 -6.77
C ASP A 442 4.61 -20.84 -7.08
N LEU A 443 3.93 -21.62 -7.90
CA LEU A 443 2.47 -21.62 -8.08
C LEU A 443 1.93 -22.93 -7.52
N TRP A 444 1.07 -22.81 -6.53
CA TRP A 444 0.48 -23.92 -5.80
C TRP A 444 -0.96 -24.13 -6.23
N ALA A 445 -1.33 -25.37 -6.50
CA ALA A 445 -2.73 -25.78 -6.69
C ALA A 445 -3.13 -26.73 -5.57
N LEU A 446 -4.15 -26.34 -4.84
CA LEU A 446 -4.62 -27.04 -3.63
C LEU A 446 -6.08 -27.44 -3.79
N ASN A 447 -6.47 -28.49 -3.09
CA ASN A 447 -7.87 -28.80 -2.90
C ASN A 447 -8.49 -27.81 -1.89
N PRO A 448 -9.54 -27.05 -2.25
CA PRO A 448 -10.08 -26.01 -1.38
C PRO A 448 -10.74 -26.55 -0.11
N ASP A 449 -11.23 -27.80 -0.11
CA ASP A 449 -11.90 -28.41 1.05
C ASP A 449 -10.89 -28.87 2.13
N THR A 450 -9.68 -29.28 1.71
CA THR A 450 -8.74 -29.97 2.59
C THR A 450 -7.36 -29.32 2.69
N GLY A 451 -7.02 -28.39 1.79
CA GLY A 451 -5.67 -27.84 1.66
C GLY A 451 -4.65 -28.83 1.08
N ALA A 452 -5.08 -30.01 0.62
CA ALA A 452 -4.18 -31.00 0.03
C ALA A 452 -3.59 -30.50 -1.29
N LEU A 453 -2.27 -30.72 -1.47
CA LEU A 453 -1.58 -30.35 -2.70
C LEU A 453 -2.08 -31.21 -3.87
N ILE A 454 -2.50 -30.55 -4.96
CA ILE A 454 -2.83 -31.18 -6.24
C ILE A 454 -1.58 -31.18 -7.12
N TRP A 455 -1.02 -29.99 -7.37
CA TRP A 455 0.25 -29.83 -8.09
C TRP A 455 0.97 -28.55 -7.67
N ASN A 456 2.26 -28.47 -7.99
CA ASN A 456 3.10 -27.29 -7.81
C ASN A 456 3.99 -27.09 -9.03
N GLN A 457 4.13 -25.83 -9.46
CA GLN A 457 5.08 -25.41 -10.47
C GLN A 457 5.97 -24.30 -9.91
N ARG A 458 7.26 -24.39 -10.17
CA ARG A 458 8.22 -23.37 -9.74
C ARG A 458 8.96 -22.76 -10.93
N VAL A 459 9.00 -21.44 -10.96
CA VAL A 459 9.71 -20.65 -11.98
C VAL A 459 10.59 -19.59 -11.33
N GLY A 460 11.74 -19.30 -11.94
CA GLY A 460 12.64 -18.24 -11.48
C GLY A 460 13.40 -18.53 -10.21
N THR A 461 13.98 -17.49 -9.61
CA THR A 461 14.87 -17.60 -8.43
C THR A 461 14.15 -17.37 -7.11
N GLY A 462 13.09 -16.60 -7.11
CA GLY A 462 12.38 -16.13 -5.92
C GLY A 462 13.22 -15.21 -5.02
N THR A 463 12.71 -14.02 -4.75
CA THR A 463 13.33 -13.04 -3.82
C THR A 463 12.21 -12.29 -3.10
N ALA A 464 12.54 -11.43 -2.13
CA ALA A 464 11.58 -10.55 -1.45
C ALA A 464 10.71 -9.71 -2.41
N LEU A 465 11.23 -9.42 -3.59
CA LEU A 465 10.56 -8.66 -4.66
C LEU A 465 10.40 -9.50 -5.94
N GLY A 466 10.85 -10.74 -5.92
CA GLY A 466 10.81 -11.65 -7.04
C GLY A 466 9.71 -12.69 -6.90
N GLY A 467 9.69 -13.64 -7.80
CA GLY A 467 8.60 -14.59 -7.89
C GLY A 467 7.27 -13.90 -8.16
N ASN A 468 6.17 -14.48 -7.71
CA ASN A 468 4.85 -13.84 -7.77
C ASN A 468 4.67 -12.93 -6.55
N HIS A 469 4.49 -11.63 -6.77
CA HIS A 469 4.50 -10.65 -5.70
C HIS A 469 3.08 -10.26 -5.25
N TRP A 470 2.17 -9.92 -6.19
CA TRP A 470 0.87 -9.39 -5.84
C TRP A 470 -0.33 -10.24 -6.28
N GLY A 471 -0.11 -11.32 -7.00
CA GLY A 471 -1.17 -12.26 -7.35
C GLY A 471 -1.17 -12.72 -8.80
N ILE A 472 -2.24 -13.39 -9.15
CA ILE A 472 -2.46 -14.10 -10.39
C ILE A 472 -3.79 -13.67 -11.02
N ALA A 473 -4.03 -14.10 -12.28
CA ALA A 473 -5.36 -14.09 -12.90
C ALA A 473 -5.63 -15.45 -13.54
N THR A 474 -6.90 -15.82 -13.69
CA THR A 474 -7.29 -17.12 -14.26
C THR A 474 -8.67 -17.06 -14.91
N ASP A 475 -8.84 -17.76 -16.05
CA ASP A 475 -10.13 -17.96 -16.71
C ASP A 475 -10.80 -19.31 -16.36
N GLY A 476 -10.18 -20.08 -15.44
CA GLY A 476 -10.62 -21.41 -15.08
C GLY A 476 -9.98 -22.54 -15.89
N GLU A 477 -9.49 -22.28 -17.09
CA GLU A 477 -8.69 -23.22 -17.91
C GLU A 477 -7.19 -22.97 -17.73
N LYS A 478 -6.79 -21.70 -17.80
CA LYS A 478 -5.41 -21.24 -17.65
C LYS A 478 -5.28 -20.34 -16.43
N VAL A 479 -4.10 -20.40 -15.82
CA VAL A 479 -3.66 -19.45 -14.79
C VAL A 479 -2.44 -18.71 -15.31
N PHE A 480 -2.44 -17.38 -15.11
CA PHE A 480 -1.38 -16.48 -15.54
C PHE A 480 -0.59 -16.01 -14.34
N LEU A 481 0.71 -16.32 -14.35
CA LEU A 481 1.64 -16.05 -13.27
C LEU A 481 2.66 -15.00 -13.70
N PRO A 482 2.47 -13.72 -13.30
CA PRO A 482 3.46 -12.68 -13.50
C PRO A 482 4.63 -12.88 -12.53
N ILE A 483 5.85 -12.76 -13.06
CA ILE A 483 7.10 -12.96 -12.31
C ILE A 483 7.99 -11.73 -12.47
N ASN A 484 8.35 -11.12 -11.35
CA ASN A 484 9.27 -10.00 -11.32
C ASN A 484 10.75 -10.46 -11.38
N ASP A 485 11.13 -11.40 -10.57
CA ASP A 485 12.42 -12.09 -10.49
C ASP A 485 13.67 -11.21 -10.73
N PRO A 486 13.82 -10.07 -10.03
CA PRO A 486 15.01 -9.25 -10.16
C PRO A 486 16.19 -9.96 -9.48
N GLY A 487 17.35 -9.95 -10.10
CA GLY A 487 18.54 -10.38 -9.39
C GLY A 487 19.37 -11.47 -10.04
N GLN A 488 20.13 -12.18 -9.22
CA GLN A 488 21.15 -13.16 -9.63
C GLN A 488 20.66 -14.60 -9.44
N ALA A 489 21.24 -15.52 -10.22
CA ALA A 489 21.00 -16.96 -10.07
C ALA A 489 21.15 -17.44 -8.61
N ARG A 490 20.23 -18.29 -8.17
CA ARG A 490 20.26 -18.92 -6.85
C ARG A 490 20.22 -20.45 -7.00
N GLY A 491 21.35 -21.08 -6.75
CA GLY A 491 21.49 -22.50 -7.00
C GLY A 491 21.32 -22.83 -8.49
N THR A 492 20.37 -23.71 -8.81
CA THR A 492 20.04 -24.09 -10.18
C THR A 492 19.00 -23.19 -10.85
N TYR A 493 18.38 -22.28 -10.08
CA TYR A 493 17.37 -21.37 -10.60
C TYR A 493 18.00 -20.11 -11.15
N LEU A 494 17.63 -19.77 -12.38
CA LEU A 494 18.05 -18.55 -13.08
C LEU A 494 16.92 -17.50 -13.03
N PRO A 495 17.25 -16.19 -12.96
CA PRO A 495 16.25 -15.14 -13.12
C PRO A 495 15.54 -15.29 -14.47
N ARG A 496 14.23 -15.32 -14.46
CA ARG A 496 13.39 -15.44 -15.65
C ARG A 496 12.14 -14.58 -15.49
N PRO A 497 12.28 -13.25 -15.43
CA PRO A 497 11.15 -12.34 -15.35
C PRO A 497 10.27 -12.46 -16.59
N GLY A 498 8.98 -12.32 -16.42
CA GLY A 498 8.02 -12.44 -17.49
C GLY A 498 6.66 -12.92 -17.02
N VAL A 499 5.83 -13.36 -17.96
CA VAL A 499 4.52 -13.94 -17.67
C VAL A 499 4.51 -15.40 -18.12
N TYR A 500 4.01 -16.24 -17.23
CA TYR A 500 3.85 -17.68 -17.48
C TYR A 500 2.37 -18.02 -17.51
N SER A 501 1.98 -18.96 -18.36
CA SER A 501 0.67 -19.60 -18.32
C SER A 501 0.81 -21.09 -17.96
N PHE A 502 -0.16 -21.61 -17.22
CA PHE A 502 -0.26 -23.04 -16.88
C PHE A 502 -1.71 -23.48 -17.00
N HIS A 503 -1.93 -24.76 -17.33
CA HIS A 503 -3.25 -25.38 -17.26
C HIS A 503 -3.65 -25.59 -15.80
N VAL A 504 -4.84 -25.10 -15.41
CA VAL A 504 -5.30 -25.12 -14.03
C VAL A 504 -5.45 -26.55 -13.50
N ALA A 505 -6.05 -27.45 -14.26
CA ALA A 505 -6.32 -28.82 -13.82
C ALA A 505 -5.04 -29.66 -13.62
N THR A 506 -3.99 -29.44 -14.43
CA THR A 506 -2.82 -30.33 -14.48
C THR A 506 -1.52 -29.67 -14.05
N GLY A 507 -1.43 -28.34 -14.07
CA GLY A 507 -0.19 -27.59 -13.87
C GLY A 507 0.76 -27.66 -15.07
N GLU A 508 0.34 -28.24 -16.20
CA GLU A 508 1.17 -28.30 -17.41
C GLU A 508 1.48 -26.89 -17.92
N PRO A 509 2.76 -26.60 -18.27
CA PRO A 509 3.13 -25.30 -18.82
C PRO A 509 2.43 -25.04 -20.16
N GLY A 510 1.84 -23.86 -20.29
CA GLY A 510 1.40 -23.29 -21.55
C GLY A 510 2.52 -22.45 -22.19
N TRP A 511 2.22 -21.18 -22.48
CA TRP A 511 3.21 -20.25 -23.03
C TRP A 511 4.02 -19.53 -21.93
N PHE A 512 5.19 -19.06 -22.30
CA PHE A 512 6.03 -18.17 -21.50
C PHE A 512 6.49 -16.98 -22.34
N ARG A 513 6.14 -15.78 -21.89
CA ARG A 513 6.66 -14.53 -22.43
C ARG A 513 7.76 -14.02 -21.50
N ALA A 514 9.01 -14.02 -22.00
CA ALA A 514 10.14 -13.44 -21.29
C ALA A 514 10.14 -11.91 -21.40
N GLU A 515 10.46 -11.23 -20.29
CA GLU A 515 10.78 -9.81 -20.33
C GLU A 515 12.28 -9.58 -20.44
N THR A 516 12.62 -8.50 -21.13
CA THR A 516 14.00 -8.05 -21.33
C THR A 516 14.16 -6.58 -20.95
N PRO A 517 15.38 -6.14 -20.60
CA PRO A 517 15.67 -4.74 -20.37
C PRO A 517 15.24 -3.86 -21.54
N ALA A 518 14.58 -2.72 -21.25
CA ALA A 518 14.15 -1.74 -22.23
C ALA A 518 14.51 -0.34 -21.71
N CYS A 519 15.73 0.13 -22.01
CA CYS A 519 16.26 1.41 -21.48
C CYS A 519 16.38 2.49 -22.55
N ASP A 520 16.48 2.12 -23.82
CA ASP A 520 16.77 3.05 -24.90
C ASP A 520 15.58 4.00 -25.18
N ASP A 521 15.89 5.27 -25.44
CA ASP A 521 14.92 6.31 -25.84
C ASP A 521 13.75 6.54 -24.84
N ARG A 522 14.00 6.28 -23.53
CA ARG A 522 13.02 6.49 -22.47
C ARG A 522 13.38 7.67 -21.56
N ALA A 523 12.45 8.06 -20.68
CA ALA A 523 12.62 9.21 -19.80
C ALA A 523 13.85 9.12 -18.88
N ASP A 524 14.56 10.24 -18.70
CA ASP A 524 15.79 10.33 -17.90
C ASP A 524 15.60 9.95 -16.43
N TRP A 525 14.37 10.03 -15.89
CA TRP A 525 14.06 9.65 -14.50
C TRP A 525 13.72 8.16 -14.34
N LEU A 526 13.67 7.38 -15.41
CA LEU A 526 13.47 5.94 -15.33
C LEU A 526 14.58 5.27 -14.54
N LYS A 527 14.23 4.43 -13.57
CA LYS A 527 15.17 3.74 -12.70
C LYS A 527 15.14 2.24 -12.94
N GLY A 528 16.32 1.65 -13.05
CA GLY A 528 16.50 0.20 -12.99
C GLY A 528 15.92 -0.55 -14.18
N CYS A 529 15.75 0.07 -15.34
CA CYS A 529 15.27 -0.58 -16.55
C CYS A 529 16.14 -1.76 -17.01
N ASP A 530 17.40 -1.82 -16.58
CA ASP A 530 18.37 -2.89 -16.86
C ASP A 530 18.33 -4.04 -15.83
N SER A 531 17.68 -3.84 -14.70
CA SER A 531 17.72 -4.76 -13.56
C SER A 531 16.37 -5.01 -12.89
N ARG A 532 15.35 -4.23 -13.21
CA ARG A 532 14.00 -4.26 -12.60
C ARG A 532 12.92 -4.01 -13.65
N PHE A 533 12.73 -4.95 -14.54
CA PHE A 533 11.83 -4.85 -15.67
C PHE A 533 10.78 -5.99 -15.72
N GLY A 534 10.69 -6.81 -14.66
CA GLY A 534 9.72 -7.90 -14.56
C GLY A 534 8.34 -7.43 -14.11
N HIS A 535 7.42 -8.37 -14.00
CA HIS A 535 6.02 -8.14 -13.66
C HIS A 535 5.77 -8.38 -12.18
N SER A 536 5.38 -7.34 -11.46
CA SER A 536 5.04 -7.40 -10.04
C SER A 536 3.55 -7.15 -9.77
N VAL A 537 2.91 -6.35 -10.63
CA VAL A 537 1.50 -5.97 -10.50
C VAL A 537 0.57 -7.19 -10.60
N THR A 538 -0.54 -7.18 -9.85
CA THR A 538 -1.61 -8.17 -10.05
C THR A 538 -2.23 -7.98 -11.44
N PRO A 539 -2.25 -9.01 -12.29
CA PRO A 539 -2.81 -8.89 -13.63
C PRO A 539 -4.34 -8.82 -13.60
N LEU A 540 -4.93 -8.40 -14.71
CA LEU A 540 -6.36 -8.42 -14.96
C LEU A 540 -6.63 -9.17 -16.27
N LEU A 541 -7.58 -10.05 -16.28
CA LEU A 541 -8.03 -10.77 -17.46
C LEU A 541 -9.39 -10.25 -17.93
N ILE A 542 -9.49 -9.89 -19.21
CA ILE A 542 -10.76 -9.52 -19.87
C ILE A 542 -10.89 -10.40 -21.08
N ASP A 543 -11.87 -11.30 -21.09
CA ASP A 543 -12.18 -12.26 -22.19
C ASP A 543 -11.08 -12.43 -23.25
N GLY A 544 -10.07 -13.25 -22.94
CA GLY A 544 -8.96 -13.55 -23.85
C GLY A 544 -7.84 -12.48 -23.93
N VAL A 545 -7.88 -11.42 -23.10
CA VAL A 545 -6.83 -10.41 -23.01
C VAL A 545 -6.29 -10.32 -21.59
N LEU A 546 -5.02 -10.63 -21.41
CA LEU A 546 -4.32 -10.48 -20.14
C LEU A 546 -3.64 -9.11 -20.07
N ILE A 547 -4.05 -8.27 -19.12
CA ILE A 547 -3.47 -6.96 -18.89
C ILE A 547 -2.50 -7.04 -17.73
N THR A 548 -1.28 -6.57 -17.92
CA THR A 548 -0.22 -6.56 -16.91
C THR A 548 0.66 -5.33 -17.06
N GLY A 549 1.58 -5.12 -16.11
CA GLY A 549 2.52 -4.01 -16.16
C GLY A 549 3.87 -4.40 -15.57
N THR A 550 4.90 -3.66 -15.91
CA THR A 550 6.27 -3.91 -15.47
C THR A 550 6.74 -2.88 -14.44
N ILE A 551 7.73 -3.26 -13.66
CA ILE A 551 8.37 -2.35 -12.68
C ILE A 551 9.10 -1.19 -13.38
N ASP A 552 9.49 -1.34 -14.64
CA ASP A 552 10.03 -0.25 -15.45
C ASP A 552 8.94 0.59 -16.15
N GLY A 553 7.64 0.33 -15.87
CA GLY A 553 6.53 1.21 -16.22
C GLY A 553 5.92 0.97 -17.61
N ARG A 554 6.11 -0.20 -18.21
CA ARG A 554 5.39 -0.58 -19.45
C ARG A 554 4.07 -1.26 -19.10
N LEU A 555 2.98 -0.78 -19.67
CA LEU A 555 1.66 -1.40 -19.66
C LEU A 555 1.55 -2.31 -20.88
N LEU A 556 1.15 -3.57 -20.65
CA LEU A 556 0.98 -4.56 -21.72
C LEU A 556 -0.41 -5.17 -21.65
N ALA A 557 -1.03 -5.33 -22.84
CA ALA A 557 -2.14 -6.23 -23.04
C ALA A 557 -1.65 -7.40 -23.93
N LEU A 558 -1.82 -8.61 -23.43
CA LEU A 558 -1.35 -9.83 -24.06
C LEU A 558 -2.54 -10.68 -24.50
N ASP A 559 -2.41 -11.34 -25.63
CA ASP A 559 -3.31 -12.42 -26.03
C ASP A 559 -3.20 -13.55 -24.99
N ALA A 560 -4.30 -13.90 -24.33
CA ALA A 560 -4.30 -14.90 -23.26
C ALA A 560 -4.01 -16.33 -23.79
N ASP A 561 -4.21 -16.59 -25.08
CA ASP A 561 -3.95 -17.90 -25.70
C ASP A 561 -2.50 -18.09 -26.12
N SER A 562 -1.86 -17.04 -26.64
CA SER A 562 -0.51 -17.13 -27.22
C SER A 562 0.57 -16.40 -26.42
N GLY A 563 0.21 -15.40 -25.61
CA GLY A 563 1.14 -14.47 -24.96
C GLY A 563 1.68 -13.37 -25.89
N ASP A 564 1.13 -13.24 -27.10
CA ASP A 564 1.49 -12.19 -28.04
C ASP A 564 1.02 -10.82 -27.55
N VAL A 565 1.79 -9.77 -27.86
CA VAL A 565 1.45 -8.40 -27.49
C VAL A 565 0.36 -7.84 -28.40
N LEU A 566 -0.77 -7.50 -27.82
CA LEU A 566 -1.86 -6.77 -28.49
C LEU A 566 -1.69 -5.26 -28.34
N PHE A 567 -1.15 -4.81 -27.19
CA PHE A 567 -0.91 -3.40 -26.89
C PHE A 567 0.28 -3.26 -25.94
N GLU A 568 1.11 -2.27 -26.20
CA GLU A 568 2.19 -1.86 -25.29
C GLU A 568 2.24 -0.34 -25.21
N PHE A 569 2.38 0.19 -23.98
CA PHE A 569 2.45 1.63 -23.74
C PHE A 569 3.46 1.94 -22.63
N ASP A 570 4.45 2.78 -22.93
CA ASP A 570 5.38 3.29 -21.93
C ASP A 570 4.71 4.40 -21.11
N THR A 571 4.44 4.11 -19.85
CA THR A 571 3.80 5.09 -18.95
C THR A 571 4.79 6.04 -18.30
N VAL A 572 6.11 5.85 -18.42
CA VAL A 572 7.14 6.71 -17.82
C VAL A 572 7.35 7.95 -18.67
N ARG A 573 6.40 8.86 -18.58
CA ARG A 573 6.38 10.15 -19.30
C ARG A 573 5.63 11.22 -18.52
N GLU A 574 5.71 12.46 -18.96
CA GLU A 574 4.87 13.55 -18.45
C GLU A 574 3.47 13.51 -19.05
N TYR A 575 2.48 13.94 -18.24
CA TYR A 575 1.07 13.98 -18.65
C TYR A 575 0.45 15.33 -18.38
N ALA A 576 -0.32 15.82 -19.34
CA ALA A 576 -1.31 16.87 -19.09
C ALA A 576 -2.46 16.25 -18.27
N THR A 577 -2.78 16.84 -17.13
CA THR A 577 -3.75 16.30 -16.18
C THR A 577 -5.01 17.12 -16.07
N VAL A 578 -6.12 16.50 -15.70
CA VAL A 578 -7.42 17.16 -15.55
C VAL A 578 -7.42 18.21 -14.43
N ASN A 579 -6.50 18.10 -13.48
CA ASN A 579 -6.41 19.02 -12.35
C ASN A 579 -5.21 20.00 -12.41
N GLY A 580 -4.46 20.01 -13.51
CA GLY A 580 -3.31 20.91 -13.71
C GLY A 580 -2.08 20.61 -12.85
N VAL A 581 -2.12 19.58 -12.00
CA VAL A 581 -0.95 19.07 -11.29
C VAL A 581 -0.03 18.37 -12.29
N GLN A 582 1.29 18.61 -12.23
CA GLN A 582 2.22 17.92 -13.10
C GLN A 582 2.14 16.40 -12.90
N GLY A 583 1.69 15.70 -13.93
CA GLY A 583 1.60 14.25 -13.96
C GLY A 583 2.92 13.65 -14.42
N ILE A 584 3.48 12.74 -13.60
CA ILE A 584 4.71 12.00 -13.92
C ILE A 584 4.41 10.51 -13.77
N GLY A 585 4.58 9.77 -14.85
CA GLY A 585 4.42 8.33 -14.84
C GLY A 585 5.67 7.60 -14.34
N GLY A 586 5.49 6.38 -13.83
CA GLY A 586 6.52 5.56 -13.25
C GLY A 586 6.20 4.07 -13.28
N ALA A 587 6.74 3.31 -12.34
CA ALA A 587 6.52 1.86 -12.22
C ALA A 587 5.04 1.49 -12.08
N ILE A 588 4.64 0.36 -12.65
CA ILE A 588 3.31 -0.23 -12.48
C ILE A 588 3.45 -1.42 -11.52
N ASP A 589 2.80 -1.33 -10.35
CA ASP A 589 2.95 -2.34 -9.29
C ASP A 589 1.68 -2.45 -8.43
N ALA A 590 1.68 -3.38 -7.50
CA ALA A 590 0.62 -3.64 -6.53
C ALA A 590 -0.75 -3.94 -7.17
N HIS A 591 -1.81 -3.25 -6.76
CA HIS A 591 -3.17 -3.38 -7.28
C HIS A 591 -3.46 -2.36 -8.40
N GLY A 592 -2.44 -2.06 -9.21
CA GLY A 592 -2.41 -0.89 -10.08
C GLY A 592 -3.25 -0.97 -11.36
N ILE A 593 -3.97 -2.06 -11.63
CA ILE A 593 -4.74 -2.26 -12.87
C ILE A 593 -6.19 -2.59 -12.56
N ALA A 594 -7.12 -1.88 -13.20
CA ALA A 594 -8.57 -2.10 -13.12
C ALA A 594 -9.25 -1.74 -14.45
N ALA A 595 -10.43 -2.30 -14.72
CA ALA A 595 -11.22 -1.94 -15.89
C ALA A 595 -12.71 -1.87 -15.55
N GLY A 596 -13.46 -1.12 -16.32
CA GLY A 596 -14.90 -0.98 -16.22
C GLY A 596 -15.42 0.26 -16.94
N ALA A 597 -16.69 0.25 -17.29
CA ALA A 597 -17.36 1.35 -18.00
C ALA A 597 -16.61 1.82 -19.28
N GLY A 598 -15.95 0.91 -19.98
CA GLY A 598 -15.18 1.20 -21.21
C GLY A 598 -13.81 1.84 -20.96
N LEU A 599 -13.34 1.85 -19.71
CA LEU A 599 -12.01 2.36 -19.35
C LEU A 599 -11.09 1.22 -18.86
N LEU A 600 -9.81 1.35 -19.19
CA LEU A 600 -8.72 0.67 -18.52
C LEU A 600 -8.00 1.71 -17.64
N LEU A 601 -7.99 1.47 -16.32
CA LEU A 601 -7.37 2.35 -15.33
C LEU A 601 -6.04 1.79 -14.87
N VAL A 602 -5.00 2.63 -14.85
CA VAL A 602 -3.63 2.22 -14.50
C VAL A 602 -3.01 3.23 -13.53
N ASN A 603 -2.54 2.74 -12.39
CA ASN A 603 -1.67 3.49 -11.50
C ASN A 603 -0.26 3.51 -12.08
N SER A 604 0.21 4.67 -12.52
CA SER A 604 1.58 4.83 -13.02
C SER A 604 2.42 5.65 -12.04
N GLY A 605 3.20 4.91 -11.25
CA GLY A 605 4.09 5.45 -10.23
C GLY A 605 4.11 4.59 -8.97
N TYR A 606 5.21 3.84 -8.74
CA TYR A 606 5.44 3.09 -7.53
C TYR A 606 6.90 3.21 -7.10
N GLY A 607 7.26 4.35 -6.49
CA GLY A 607 8.60 4.69 -6.05
C GLY A 607 9.12 3.91 -4.83
N ARG A 608 8.46 2.80 -4.47
CA ARG A 608 8.88 1.92 -3.39
C ARG A 608 9.86 0.86 -3.89
N VAL A 609 10.66 0.32 -2.98
CA VAL A 609 11.60 -0.79 -3.22
C VAL A 609 12.43 -0.67 -4.50
N GLY A 610 12.73 0.58 -4.88
CA GLY A 610 13.58 0.92 -6.03
C GLY A 610 12.86 0.99 -7.37
N GLY A 611 11.53 0.99 -7.40
CA GLY A 611 10.74 1.32 -8.59
C GLY A 611 10.82 2.80 -8.96
N THR A 612 10.45 3.13 -10.19
CA THR A 612 10.37 4.53 -10.65
C THR A 612 9.16 5.21 -10.01
N SER A 613 9.40 6.34 -9.33
CA SER A 613 8.33 7.14 -8.74
C SER A 613 7.43 7.75 -9.82
N GLY A 614 6.18 7.93 -9.50
CA GLY A 614 5.19 8.64 -10.29
C GLY A 614 3.96 8.94 -9.44
N ASN A 615 3.05 9.74 -9.96
CA ASN A 615 1.93 10.28 -9.19
C ASN A 615 0.61 10.28 -9.98
N VAL A 616 0.50 9.51 -11.05
CA VAL A 616 -0.61 9.67 -11.99
C VAL A 616 -1.48 8.42 -12.09
N LEU A 617 -2.80 8.60 -11.96
CA LEU A 617 -3.82 7.65 -12.40
C LEU A 617 -4.14 7.95 -13.86
N LEU A 618 -3.95 6.95 -14.71
CA LEU A 618 -4.23 7.01 -16.14
C LEU A 618 -5.53 6.25 -16.45
N ALA A 619 -6.38 6.85 -17.27
CA ALA A 619 -7.53 6.18 -17.87
C ALA A 619 -7.29 6.05 -19.37
N PHE A 620 -7.40 4.84 -19.88
CA PHE A 620 -7.33 4.54 -21.31
C PHE A 620 -8.72 4.17 -21.83
N ARG A 621 -9.00 4.52 -23.04
CA ARG A 621 -10.21 4.12 -23.80
C ARG A 621 -9.82 3.76 -25.24
N PRO A 622 -10.69 3.04 -25.96
CA PRO A 622 -10.54 2.89 -27.41
C PRO A 622 -10.60 4.26 -28.10
N THR A 623 -9.76 4.46 -29.12
CA THR A 623 -9.90 5.64 -30.01
C THR A 623 -11.24 5.58 -30.73
N ALA A 624 -11.95 6.70 -30.82
CA ALA A 624 -13.14 6.78 -31.66
C ALA A 624 -12.73 6.53 -33.13
N GLU A 625 -13.44 5.62 -33.82
CA GLU A 625 -13.24 5.38 -35.26
C GLU A 625 -13.60 6.63 -36.10
#